data_2cc3f84b224d3d74976daac59cbce2d1
#
_entry.id   2cc3f84b224d3d74976daac59cbce2d1
#
_cell.length_a   1.000
_cell.length_b   1.000
_cell.length_c   1.000
_cell.angle_alpha   90.00
_cell.angle_beta   90.00
_cell.angle_gamma   90.00
#
_symmetry.space_group_name_H-M   'P 1'
#
loop_
_entity.id
_entity.type
_entity.pdbx_description
1 polymer ?
#
loop_
_entity_poly.entity_id
_entity_poly.type
_entity_poly.pdbx_seq_one_letter_code
_entity_poly.pdbx_strand_id
1 'polypeptide(L)'
;MPRAKWEHVARFERPMLPLPEQRAIAHILGTLDDKIELNRRMNATLEAMARALFKSWFVDFDPVWENIKRHGPGHPLADQAAARPGAPSLPEEILALFPDGFEDSALGLIPRGWRVTPILEYAERLSGGTPKTSIPEYWNGDIKWVSAKDVRNAHGGFVLDTEKKVTALGIERSSAKILPANTTVVTARGTVGSYCLLAESMSINQTNYGLKSKLGFGDYFVFFTLANLVSWLQQNSYGTIFDTITTRTFKQSKTVFPGPALIQRFDEEVAPLMEHMKSNLYESRTLAGLRDTLLPRLISGELRVGDADKLFQQEESV
;
A
#
# COMPACT_ATOMS: atom_id res chain seq x y z
N MET A 1 -30.63 13.21 0.50
CA MET A 1 -31.08 12.50 -0.71
C MET A 1 -32.58 12.28 -0.62
N PRO A 2 -33.38 12.57 -1.65
CA PRO A 2 -34.79 12.25 -1.65
C PRO A 2 -34.97 10.73 -1.60
N ARG A 3 -35.80 10.24 -0.67
CA ARG A 3 -36.11 8.82 -0.57
C ARG A 3 -37.07 8.45 -1.68
N ALA A 4 -36.71 7.43 -2.49
CA ALA A 4 -37.64 6.86 -3.45
C ALA A 4 -38.85 6.28 -2.70
N LYS A 5 -40.07 6.72 -3.02
CA LYS A 5 -41.30 6.12 -2.45
C LYS A 5 -41.53 4.80 -3.16
N TRP A 6 -41.92 3.78 -2.39
CA TRP A 6 -42.25 2.45 -2.91
C TRP A 6 -43.25 2.47 -4.07
N GLU A 7 -44.25 3.34 -4.00
CA GLU A 7 -45.26 3.54 -5.06
C GLU A 7 -44.63 3.93 -6.42
N HIS A 8 -43.52 4.69 -6.43
CA HIS A 8 -42.82 5.04 -7.66
C HIS A 8 -42.00 3.86 -8.18
N VAL A 9 -41.41 3.05 -7.31
CA VAL A 9 -40.68 1.85 -7.69
C VAL A 9 -41.60 0.77 -8.20
N ALA A 10 -42.78 0.57 -7.54
CA ALA A 10 -43.77 -0.45 -7.92
C ALA A 10 -44.47 -0.17 -9.27
N ARG A 11 -44.54 1.11 -9.70
CA ARG A 11 -45.11 1.53 -10.97
C ARG A 11 -44.10 1.63 -12.10
N PHE A 12 -42.80 1.37 -11.83
CA PHE A 12 -41.79 1.44 -12.84
C PHE A 12 -41.88 0.23 -13.77
N GLU A 13 -42.55 0.42 -14.91
CA GLU A 13 -42.64 -0.56 -15.97
C GLU A 13 -41.38 -0.54 -16.83
N ARG A 14 -40.84 -1.71 -17.06
CA ARG A 14 -39.69 -1.88 -17.89
C ARG A 14 -39.85 -3.07 -18.82
N PRO A 15 -39.57 -2.94 -20.13
CA PRO A 15 -39.53 -4.08 -21.02
C PRO A 15 -38.49 -5.09 -20.53
N MET A 16 -38.92 -6.32 -20.27
CA MET A 16 -38.03 -7.43 -19.93
C MET A 16 -37.25 -7.84 -21.18
N LEU A 17 -35.94 -7.85 -21.08
CA LEU A 17 -35.07 -8.41 -22.12
C LEU A 17 -35.32 -9.92 -22.22
N PRO A 18 -35.18 -10.54 -23.42
CA PRO A 18 -35.22 -11.98 -23.57
C PRO A 18 -34.21 -12.69 -22.65
N LEU A 19 -34.60 -13.87 -22.13
CA LEU A 19 -33.77 -14.62 -21.19
C LEU A 19 -32.32 -14.90 -21.70
N PRO A 20 -32.10 -15.22 -22.99
CA PRO A 20 -30.76 -15.35 -23.55
C PRO A 20 -29.91 -14.06 -23.42
N GLU A 21 -30.53 -12.90 -23.67
CA GLU A 21 -29.85 -11.60 -23.56
C GLU A 21 -29.56 -11.27 -22.10
N GLN A 22 -30.45 -11.54 -21.15
CA GLN A 22 -30.19 -11.40 -19.72
C GLN A 22 -29.00 -12.25 -19.27
N ARG A 23 -28.90 -13.50 -19.73
CA ARG A 23 -27.80 -14.41 -19.42
C ARG A 23 -26.47 -13.90 -20.00
N ALA A 24 -26.48 -13.37 -21.22
CA ALA A 24 -25.31 -12.84 -21.87
C ALA A 24 -24.80 -11.56 -21.15
N ILE A 25 -25.73 -10.66 -20.77
CA ILE A 25 -25.37 -9.47 -19.93
C ILE A 25 -24.77 -9.93 -18.60
N ALA A 26 -25.41 -10.88 -17.92
CA ALA A 26 -24.89 -11.38 -16.63
C ALA A 26 -23.52 -12.03 -16.79
N HIS A 27 -23.25 -12.70 -17.90
CA HIS A 27 -21.95 -13.30 -18.20
C HIS A 27 -20.88 -12.23 -18.39
N ILE A 28 -21.12 -11.23 -19.24
CA ILE A 28 -20.17 -10.13 -19.50
C ILE A 28 -19.81 -9.39 -18.19
N LEU A 29 -20.83 -8.95 -17.45
CA LEU A 29 -20.60 -8.20 -16.21
C LEU A 29 -19.96 -9.07 -15.13
N GLY A 30 -20.34 -10.36 -15.05
CA GLY A 30 -19.75 -11.33 -14.15
C GLY A 30 -18.27 -11.56 -14.43
N THR A 31 -17.85 -11.63 -15.70
CA THR A 31 -16.44 -11.78 -16.07
C THR A 31 -15.59 -10.59 -15.57
N LEU A 32 -16.12 -9.35 -15.64
CA LEU A 32 -15.46 -8.17 -15.10
C LEU A 32 -15.32 -8.25 -13.58
N ASP A 33 -16.40 -8.64 -12.88
CA ASP A 33 -16.37 -8.79 -11.42
C ASP A 33 -15.42 -9.92 -10.99
N ASP A 34 -15.40 -11.04 -11.70
CA ASP A 34 -14.48 -12.17 -11.45
C ASP A 34 -13.01 -11.74 -11.59
N LYS A 35 -12.69 -10.91 -12.60
CA LYS A 35 -11.35 -10.39 -12.80
C LYS A 35 -10.96 -9.40 -11.70
N ILE A 36 -11.86 -8.52 -11.28
CA ILE A 36 -11.64 -7.60 -10.15
C ILE A 36 -11.37 -8.40 -8.87
N GLU A 37 -12.15 -9.44 -8.60
CA GLU A 37 -11.96 -10.30 -7.43
C GLU A 37 -10.64 -11.09 -7.51
N LEU A 38 -10.25 -11.58 -8.70
CA LEU A 38 -8.96 -12.22 -8.91
C LEU A 38 -7.82 -11.27 -8.58
N ASN A 39 -7.84 -10.04 -9.09
CA ASN A 39 -6.85 -9.02 -8.81
C ASN A 39 -6.77 -8.72 -7.30
N ARG A 40 -7.91 -8.65 -6.60
CA ARG A 40 -7.96 -8.46 -5.15
C ARG A 40 -7.26 -9.60 -4.41
N ARG A 41 -7.50 -10.86 -4.79
CA ARG A 41 -6.85 -12.04 -4.20
C ARG A 41 -5.35 -12.07 -4.49
N MET A 42 -4.97 -11.75 -5.72
CA MET A 42 -3.56 -11.63 -6.10
C MET A 42 -2.86 -10.58 -5.24
N ASN A 43 -3.45 -9.41 -5.07
CA ASN A 43 -2.87 -8.34 -4.25
C ASN A 43 -2.71 -8.77 -2.78
N ALA A 44 -3.67 -9.49 -2.21
CA ALA A 44 -3.53 -10.02 -0.85
C ALA A 44 -2.35 -11.01 -0.74
N THR A 45 -2.13 -11.84 -1.76
CA THR A 45 -0.99 -12.77 -1.82
C THR A 45 0.33 -12.03 -1.97
N LEU A 46 0.42 -11.08 -2.90
CA LEU A 46 1.63 -10.27 -3.14
C LEU A 46 2.02 -9.46 -1.89
N GLU A 47 1.03 -8.85 -1.21
CA GLU A 47 1.25 -8.15 0.05
C GLU A 47 1.78 -9.11 1.13
N ALA A 48 1.17 -10.30 1.27
CA ALA A 48 1.62 -11.30 2.24
C ALA A 48 3.05 -11.77 1.95
N MET A 49 3.43 -11.94 0.69
CA MET A 49 4.80 -12.30 0.28
C MET A 49 5.79 -11.20 0.66
N ALA A 50 5.50 -9.94 0.32
CA ALA A 50 6.37 -8.81 0.64
C ALA A 50 6.53 -8.61 2.16
N ARG A 51 5.44 -8.75 2.92
CA ARG A 51 5.48 -8.70 4.40
C ARG A 51 6.27 -9.87 4.99
N ALA A 52 6.11 -11.08 4.46
CA ALA A 52 6.85 -12.24 4.91
C ALA A 52 8.36 -12.08 4.65
N LEU A 53 8.75 -11.53 3.50
CA LEU A 53 10.13 -11.23 3.18
C LEU A 53 10.72 -10.20 4.15
N PHE A 54 10.00 -9.09 4.40
CA PHE A 54 10.43 -8.09 5.38
C PHE A 54 10.59 -8.69 6.78
N LYS A 55 9.60 -9.49 7.20
CA LYS A 55 9.62 -10.14 8.52
C LYS A 55 10.81 -11.10 8.65
N SER A 56 11.02 -11.95 7.67
CA SER A 56 12.14 -12.91 7.65
C SER A 56 13.50 -12.20 7.73
N TRP A 57 13.68 -11.12 6.95
CA TRP A 57 14.98 -10.44 6.87
C TRP A 57 15.28 -9.52 8.06
N PHE A 58 14.28 -8.77 8.55
CA PHE A 58 14.47 -7.64 9.45
C PHE A 58 13.79 -7.75 10.83
N VAL A 59 13.04 -8.83 11.05
CA VAL A 59 12.37 -9.09 12.32
C VAL A 59 12.81 -10.44 12.91
N ASP A 60 12.69 -11.52 12.13
CA ASP A 60 13.07 -12.86 12.56
C ASP A 60 14.55 -13.15 12.31
N PHE A 61 15.19 -12.38 11.41
CA PHE A 61 16.60 -12.49 11.02
C PHE A 61 16.97 -13.88 10.48
N ASP A 62 16.05 -14.52 9.76
CA ASP A 62 16.23 -15.89 9.26
C ASP A 62 17.51 -16.09 8.43
N PRO A 63 17.93 -15.13 7.54
CA PRO A 63 19.17 -15.28 6.78
C PRO A 63 20.43 -15.31 7.67
N VAL A 64 20.41 -14.56 8.80
CA VAL A 64 21.51 -14.59 9.76
C VAL A 64 21.60 -15.97 10.44
N TRP A 65 20.45 -16.50 10.85
CA TRP A 65 20.38 -17.86 11.40
C TRP A 65 20.83 -18.91 10.41
N GLU A 66 20.52 -18.74 9.13
CA GLU A 66 20.99 -19.65 8.07
C GLU A 66 22.51 -19.58 7.90
N ASN A 67 23.11 -18.37 7.93
CA ASN A 67 24.56 -18.23 7.92
C ASN A 67 25.21 -18.90 9.14
N ILE A 68 24.65 -18.77 10.34
CA ILE A 68 25.13 -19.47 11.54
C ILE A 68 25.08 -20.98 11.36
N LYS A 69 24.00 -21.56 10.79
CA LYS A 69 23.91 -22.99 10.50
C LYS A 69 25.02 -23.49 9.58
N ARG A 70 25.39 -22.69 8.57
CA ARG A 70 26.45 -23.00 7.61
C ARG A 70 27.83 -23.08 8.24
N HIS A 71 28.09 -22.32 9.31
CA HIS A 71 29.33 -22.41 10.10
C HIS A 71 29.45 -23.71 10.88
N GLY A 72 28.34 -24.44 11.05
CA GLY A 72 28.33 -25.75 11.70
C GLY A 72 28.53 -25.74 13.23
N PRO A 73 28.85 -26.88 13.83
CA PRO A 73 28.86 -27.05 15.29
C PRO A 73 29.87 -26.20 16.07
N GLY A 74 30.82 -25.57 15.38
CA GLY A 74 31.82 -24.69 16.02
C GLY A 74 31.30 -23.28 16.33
N HIS A 75 30.13 -22.89 15.85
CA HIS A 75 29.56 -21.57 16.12
C HIS A 75 28.86 -21.53 17.49
N PRO A 76 29.05 -20.47 18.32
CA PRO A 76 28.45 -20.37 19.66
C PRO A 76 26.92 -20.49 19.70
N LEU A 77 26.24 -20.18 18.60
CA LEU A 77 24.77 -20.24 18.47
C LEU A 77 24.28 -21.42 17.60
N ALA A 78 25.14 -22.40 17.30
CA ALA A 78 24.82 -23.54 16.41
C ALA A 78 23.57 -24.30 16.85
N ASP A 79 23.46 -24.63 18.15
CA ASP A 79 22.33 -25.39 18.70
C ASP A 79 21.00 -24.58 18.58
N GLN A 80 21.06 -23.27 18.84
CA GLN A 80 19.89 -22.39 18.68
C GLN A 80 19.48 -22.26 17.22
N ALA A 81 20.45 -22.14 16.31
CA ALA A 81 20.19 -22.10 14.89
C ALA A 81 19.57 -23.41 14.37
N ALA A 82 20.09 -24.56 14.82
CA ALA A 82 19.56 -25.88 14.44
C ALA A 82 18.12 -26.11 14.90
N ALA A 83 17.73 -25.57 16.05
CA ALA A 83 16.38 -25.65 16.59
C ALA A 83 15.33 -24.80 15.84
N ARG A 84 15.76 -23.86 14.99
CA ARG A 84 14.83 -23.00 14.22
C ARG A 84 14.33 -23.73 12.97
N PRO A 85 13.06 -23.50 12.58
CA PRO A 85 12.57 -24.00 11.30
C PRO A 85 13.45 -23.47 10.17
N GLY A 86 13.62 -24.26 9.11
CA GLY A 86 14.37 -23.82 7.93
C GLY A 86 13.71 -22.63 7.27
N ALA A 87 14.47 -21.59 7.02
CA ALA A 87 14.03 -20.48 6.16
C ALA A 87 14.04 -20.91 4.69
N PRO A 88 13.26 -20.28 3.82
CA PRO A 88 13.40 -20.45 2.38
C PRO A 88 14.86 -20.20 1.97
N SER A 89 15.42 -21.09 1.14
CA SER A 89 16.79 -20.94 0.65
C SER A 89 16.90 -19.64 -0.16
N LEU A 90 17.77 -18.75 0.28
CA LEU A 90 18.11 -17.53 -0.46
C LEU A 90 19.33 -17.80 -1.37
N PRO A 91 19.44 -17.10 -2.51
CA PRO A 91 20.65 -17.09 -3.31
C PRO A 91 21.88 -16.70 -2.48
N GLU A 92 23.03 -17.31 -2.79
CA GLU A 92 24.27 -17.08 -2.05
C GLU A 92 24.68 -15.61 -2.00
N GLU A 93 24.48 -14.89 -3.09
CA GLU A 93 24.75 -13.45 -3.23
C GLU A 93 23.92 -12.60 -2.26
N ILE A 94 22.70 -13.03 -1.93
CA ILE A 94 21.85 -12.37 -0.95
C ILE A 94 22.27 -12.73 0.47
N LEU A 95 22.52 -14.00 0.73
CA LEU A 95 22.97 -14.47 2.04
C LEU A 95 24.29 -13.81 2.47
N ALA A 96 25.20 -13.56 1.54
CA ALA A 96 26.47 -12.90 1.79
C ALA A 96 26.33 -11.44 2.28
N LEU A 97 25.16 -10.81 2.10
CA LEU A 97 24.89 -9.48 2.65
C LEU A 97 24.52 -9.51 4.14
N PHE A 98 24.21 -10.66 4.69
CA PHE A 98 23.83 -10.84 6.09
C PHE A 98 25.05 -11.29 6.93
N PRO A 99 25.18 -10.78 8.18
CA PRO A 99 26.20 -11.27 9.08
C PRO A 99 25.92 -12.72 9.52
N ASP A 100 26.91 -13.32 10.15
CA ASP A 100 26.88 -14.67 10.71
C ASP A 100 26.76 -14.69 12.23
N GLY A 101 26.23 -13.64 12.83
CA GLY A 101 26.10 -13.56 14.27
C GLY A 101 25.25 -12.39 14.74
N PHE A 102 25.06 -12.34 16.05
CA PHE A 102 24.26 -11.34 16.73
C PHE A 102 25.08 -10.56 17.75
N GLU A 103 24.58 -9.40 18.14
CA GLU A 103 25.07 -8.57 19.23
C GLU A 103 23.93 -7.98 20.05
N ASP A 104 24.22 -7.63 21.31
CA ASP A 104 23.22 -7.02 22.20
C ASP A 104 22.91 -5.59 21.79
N SER A 105 21.62 -5.23 21.89
CA SER A 105 21.14 -3.90 21.61
C SER A 105 19.98 -3.46 22.52
N ALA A 106 19.54 -2.21 22.35
CA ALA A 106 18.37 -1.69 23.05
C ALA A 106 17.02 -2.35 22.61
N LEU A 107 17.03 -3.22 21.60
CA LEU A 107 15.90 -4.02 21.12
C LEU A 107 16.08 -5.52 21.40
N GLY A 108 17.08 -5.90 22.21
CA GLY A 108 17.54 -7.25 22.36
C GLY A 108 18.62 -7.60 21.32
N LEU A 109 18.74 -8.90 20.99
CA LEU A 109 19.72 -9.36 19.99
C LEU A 109 19.35 -8.84 18.59
N ILE A 110 20.30 -8.19 17.94
CA ILE A 110 20.23 -7.78 16.53
C ILE A 110 21.40 -8.37 15.76
N PRO A 111 21.33 -8.49 14.42
CA PRO A 111 22.46 -8.95 13.61
C PRO A 111 23.69 -8.07 13.83
N ARG A 112 24.86 -8.71 13.90
CA ARG A 112 26.15 -8.02 14.14
C ARG A 112 26.40 -6.93 13.10
N GLY A 113 26.80 -5.76 13.58
CA GLY A 113 27.09 -4.59 12.74
C GLY A 113 25.86 -3.81 12.28
N TRP A 114 24.64 -4.28 12.63
CA TRP A 114 23.45 -3.47 12.41
C TRP A 114 23.27 -2.45 13.53
N ARG A 115 22.45 -1.44 13.32
CA ARG A 115 22.27 -0.37 14.31
C ARG A 115 20.80 -0.19 14.69
N VAL A 116 20.56 0.08 15.97
CA VAL A 116 19.25 0.57 16.42
C VAL A 116 19.24 2.09 16.29
N THR A 117 18.31 2.60 15.48
CA THR A 117 18.24 4.03 15.18
C THR A 117 16.80 4.50 14.96
N PRO A 118 16.49 5.79 15.18
CA PRO A 118 15.19 6.33 14.79
C PRO A 118 14.99 6.25 13.26
N ILE A 119 13.74 6.01 12.84
CA ILE A 119 13.40 5.96 11.41
C ILE A 119 13.82 7.24 10.66
N LEU A 120 13.85 8.39 11.32
CA LEU A 120 14.23 9.67 10.72
C LEU A 120 15.73 9.81 10.41
N GLU A 121 16.56 8.87 10.81
CA GLU A 121 17.97 8.85 10.38
C GLU A 121 18.10 8.55 8.87
N TYR A 122 17.26 7.64 8.36
CA TYR A 122 17.29 7.20 6.96
C TYR A 122 16.03 7.55 6.15
N ALA A 123 15.00 8.11 6.80
CA ALA A 123 13.80 8.61 6.13
C ALA A 123 13.57 10.10 6.45
N GLU A 124 13.12 10.85 5.45
CA GLU A 124 12.69 12.23 5.60
C GLU A 124 11.19 12.27 5.95
N ARG A 125 10.84 13.10 6.94
CA ARG A 125 9.44 13.37 7.26
C ARG A 125 8.93 14.58 6.47
N LEU A 126 7.96 14.33 5.62
CA LEU A 126 7.28 15.31 4.80
C LEU A 126 5.94 15.70 5.45
N SER A 127 5.65 16.98 5.50
CA SER A 127 4.39 17.50 6.07
C SER A 127 3.39 17.80 4.98
N GLY A 128 2.14 17.47 5.24
CA GLY A 128 1.03 17.90 4.40
C GLY A 128 0.55 19.31 4.71
N GLY A 129 -0.36 19.78 3.87
CA GLY A 129 -1.01 21.09 4.01
C GLY A 129 -2.42 21.07 3.43
N THR A 130 -3.20 22.09 3.78
CA THR A 130 -4.57 22.27 3.28
C THR A 130 -4.74 23.67 2.72
N PRO A 131 -5.00 23.83 1.42
CA PRO A 131 -5.40 25.10 0.88
C PRO A 131 -6.68 25.62 1.54
N LYS A 132 -6.86 26.94 1.60
CA LYS A 132 -8.07 27.53 2.20
C LYS A 132 -9.32 27.01 1.47
N THR A 133 -10.20 26.34 2.21
CA THR A 133 -11.42 25.71 1.66
C THR A 133 -12.46 26.72 1.19
N SER A 134 -12.39 27.96 1.68
CA SER A 134 -13.26 29.06 1.28
C SER A 134 -12.89 29.72 -0.07
N ILE A 135 -11.79 29.28 -0.69
CA ILE A 135 -11.33 29.78 -2.00
C ILE A 135 -11.53 28.68 -3.03
N PRO A 136 -12.61 28.72 -3.84
CA PRO A 136 -12.95 27.66 -4.80
C PRO A 136 -11.85 27.42 -5.84
N GLU A 137 -11.10 28.44 -6.24
CA GLU A 137 -10.03 28.38 -7.23
C GLU A 137 -8.83 27.52 -6.80
N TYR A 138 -8.73 27.19 -5.52
CA TYR A 138 -7.69 26.29 -4.99
C TYR A 138 -8.04 24.81 -5.12
N TRP A 139 -9.32 24.51 -5.47
CA TRP A 139 -9.87 23.16 -5.48
C TRP A 139 -10.35 22.75 -6.87
N ASN A 140 -10.62 21.42 -7.02
CA ASN A 140 -11.12 20.80 -8.26
C ASN A 140 -10.15 20.95 -9.46
N GLY A 141 -8.83 21.00 -9.19
CA GLY A 141 -7.79 20.91 -10.22
C GLY A 141 -7.38 19.45 -10.51
N ASP A 142 -6.14 19.28 -10.98
CA ASP A 142 -5.62 17.98 -11.42
C ASP A 142 -4.76 17.29 -10.37
N ILE A 143 -4.28 18.02 -9.34
CA ILE A 143 -3.39 17.49 -8.33
C ILE A 143 -4.20 16.75 -7.25
N LYS A 144 -4.01 15.45 -7.12
CA LYS A 144 -4.64 14.62 -6.09
C LYS A 144 -4.23 15.08 -4.69
N TRP A 145 -5.21 15.21 -3.78
CA TRP A 145 -5.00 15.67 -2.41
C TRP A 145 -5.53 14.63 -1.42
N VAL A 146 -4.60 13.90 -0.83
CA VAL A 146 -4.86 12.72 0.00
C VAL A 146 -5.31 13.14 1.40
N SER A 147 -6.54 12.83 1.75
CA SER A 147 -7.10 13.00 3.09
C SER A 147 -6.82 11.80 3.99
N ALA A 148 -7.10 11.90 5.28
CA ALA A 148 -7.02 10.77 6.20
C ALA A 148 -8.01 9.64 5.84
N LYS A 149 -9.15 9.97 5.20
CA LYS A 149 -10.11 8.98 4.70
C LYS A 149 -9.50 8.17 3.54
N ASP A 150 -8.81 8.84 2.61
CA ASP A 150 -8.16 8.16 1.48
C ASP A 150 -7.06 7.22 1.97
N VAL A 151 -6.21 7.66 2.92
CA VAL A 151 -5.18 6.80 3.54
C VAL A 151 -5.80 5.57 4.21
N ARG A 152 -6.91 5.75 4.94
CA ARG A 152 -7.60 4.63 5.60
C ARG A 152 -8.17 3.64 4.58
N ASN A 153 -8.75 4.14 3.50
CA ASN A 153 -9.32 3.29 2.45
C ASN A 153 -8.25 2.51 1.68
N ALA A 154 -7.04 3.07 1.57
CA ALA A 154 -5.87 2.46 0.92
C ALA A 154 -4.91 1.78 1.92
N HIS A 155 -5.36 1.52 3.16
CA HIS A 155 -4.50 0.98 4.22
C HIS A 155 -3.75 -0.28 3.80
N GLY A 156 -2.44 -0.27 3.99
CA GLY A 156 -1.55 -1.38 3.64
C GLY A 156 -1.16 -1.47 2.16
N GLY A 157 -1.76 -0.65 1.29
CA GLY A 157 -1.53 -0.67 -0.15
C GLY A 157 -1.23 0.71 -0.74
N PHE A 158 -1.70 0.94 -1.97
CA PHE A 158 -1.51 2.20 -2.69
C PHE A 158 -2.77 3.05 -2.72
N VAL A 159 -2.64 4.37 -2.52
CA VAL A 159 -3.67 5.32 -2.89
C VAL A 159 -3.48 5.71 -4.36
N LEU A 160 -4.49 5.41 -5.19
CA LEU A 160 -4.46 5.67 -6.63
C LEU A 160 -5.18 6.98 -6.99
N ASP A 161 -6.21 7.32 -6.22
CA ASP A 161 -7.04 8.49 -6.46
C ASP A 161 -7.58 9.03 -5.14
N THR A 162 -8.11 10.24 -5.18
CA THR A 162 -8.58 10.97 -4.02
C THR A 162 -9.96 11.56 -4.26
N GLU A 163 -10.74 11.69 -3.18
CA GLU A 163 -12.05 12.35 -3.24
C GLU A 163 -11.92 13.84 -3.65
N LYS A 164 -10.81 14.47 -3.26
CA LYS A 164 -10.57 15.90 -3.53
C LYS A 164 -9.28 16.08 -4.32
N LYS A 165 -9.30 17.10 -5.17
CA LYS A 165 -8.12 17.54 -5.93
C LYS A 165 -7.89 19.02 -5.69
N VAL A 166 -6.65 19.46 -5.83
CA VAL A 166 -6.23 20.87 -5.69
C VAL A 166 -5.63 21.37 -6.99
N THR A 167 -5.67 22.67 -7.19
CA THR A 167 -5.04 23.34 -8.34
C THR A 167 -3.58 23.65 -8.04
N ALA A 168 -2.79 23.93 -9.07
CA ALA A 168 -1.42 24.44 -8.92
C ALA A 168 -1.40 25.74 -8.10
N LEU A 169 -2.39 26.62 -8.29
CA LEU A 169 -2.54 27.84 -7.50
C LEU A 169 -2.80 27.52 -6.01
N GLY A 170 -3.61 26.50 -5.72
CA GLY A 170 -3.86 26.04 -4.36
C GLY A 170 -2.59 25.54 -3.65
N ILE A 171 -1.72 24.84 -4.39
CA ILE A 171 -0.40 24.43 -3.88
C ILE A 171 0.48 25.66 -3.62
N GLU A 172 0.61 26.54 -4.61
CA GLU A 172 1.47 27.75 -4.52
C GLU A 172 1.08 28.66 -3.36
N ARG A 173 -0.23 28.87 -3.15
CA ARG A 173 -0.79 29.82 -2.16
C ARG A 173 -1.07 29.19 -0.80
N SER A 174 -0.54 28.01 -0.51
CA SER A 174 -0.77 27.31 0.77
C SER A 174 0.50 26.62 1.28
N SER A 175 0.37 25.93 2.43
CA SER A 175 1.43 25.06 2.95
C SER A 175 1.43 23.66 2.32
N ALA A 176 0.50 23.37 1.41
CA ALA A 176 0.44 22.10 0.73
C ALA A 176 1.67 21.93 -0.20
N LYS A 177 2.16 20.69 -0.30
CA LYS A 177 3.30 20.33 -1.14
C LYS A 177 2.95 19.08 -1.93
N ILE A 178 3.50 18.97 -3.13
CA ILE A 178 3.45 17.73 -3.91
C ILE A 178 4.57 16.83 -3.40
N LEU A 179 4.22 15.62 -2.98
CA LEU A 179 5.15 14.59 -2.54
C LEU A 179 5.34 13.59 -3.69
N PRO A 180 6.55 13.05 -3.86
CA PRO A 180 6.84 12.10 -4.94
C PRO A 180 6.11 10.77 -4.76
N ALA A 181 5.99 10.02 -5.86
CA ALA A 181 5.52 8.64 -5.84
C ALA A 181 6.32 7.79 -4.84
N ASN A 182 5.71 6.69 -4.38
CA ASN A 182 6.25 5.79 -3.36
C ASN A 182 6.59 6.47 -2.02
N THR A 183 6.04 7.68 -1.75
CA THR A 183 6.06 8.23 -0.40
C THR A 183 5.11 7.43 0.48
N THR A 184 5.58 6.93 1.60
CA THR A 184 4.74 6.30 2.63
C THR A 184 3.97 7.38 3.38
N VAL A 185 2.64 7.33 3.37
CA VAL A 185 1.77 8.27 4.09
C VAL A 185 1.16 7.58 5.29
N VAL A 186 1.14 8.26 6.43
CA VAL A 186 0.52 7.77 7.66
C VAL A 186 -0.40 8.83 8.26
N THR A 187 -1.56 8.39 8.76
CA THR A 187 -2.48 9.26 9.48
C THR A 187 -1.97 9.52 10.88
N ALA A 188 -1.80 10.79 11.22
CA ALA A 188 -1.24 11.22 12.50
C ALA A 188 -2.31 11.56 13.55
N ARG A 189 -3.55 11.81 13.13
CA ARG A 189 -4.70 12.19 13.98
C ARG A 189 -6.00 11.58 13.45
N GLY A 190 -6.94 11.36 14.34
CA GLY A 190 -8.25 10.77 14.02
C GLY A 190 -8.17 9.24 13.91
N THR A 191 -8.01 8.67 12.76
CA THR A 191 -7.74 7.23 12.57
C THR A 191 -6.23 6.98 12.57
N VAL A 192 -5.59 7.16 13.71
CA VAL A 192 -4.14 7.09 13.87
C VAL A 192 -3.57 5.73 13.45
N GLY A 193 -2.49 5.77 12.67
CA GLY A 193 -1.76 4.56 12.27
C GLY A 193 -2.26 3.88 11.00
N SER A 194 -3.27 4.43 10.30
CA SER A 194 -3.51 4.00 8.92
C SER A 194 -2.37 4.50 8.02
N TYR A 195 -1.90 3.68 7.10
CA TYR A 195 -0.77 4.02 6.22
C TYR A 195 -0.97 3.43 4.82
N CYS A 196 -0.38 4.09 3.82
CA CYS A 196 -0.38 3.66 2.42
C CYS A 196 0.84 4.24 1.68
N LEU A 197 1.04 3.80 0.45
CA LEU A 197 1.98 4.39 -0.50
C LEU A 197 1.24 5.32 -1.48
N LEU A 198 1.86 6.42 -1.89
CA LEU A 198 1.39 7.22 -3.01
C LEU A 198 1.72 6.49 -4.32
N ALA A 199 0.72 6.17 -5.15
CA ALA A 199 0.95 5.52 -6.42
C ALA A 199 1.66 6.43 -7.44
N GLU A 200 1.47 7.73 -7.32
CA GLU A 200 2.09 8.79 -8.11
C GLU A 200 2.38 10.02 -7.24
N SER A 201 2.89 11.09 -7.83
CA SER A 201 3.10 12.35 -7.09
C SER A 201 1.77 12.98 -6.70
N MET A 202 1.55 13.18 -5.39
CA MET A 202 0.29 13.69 -4.82
C MET A 202 0.56 14.67 -3.68
N SER A 203 -0.41 15.51 -3.35
CA SER A 203 -0.41 16.30 -2.13
C SER A 203 -1.11 15.55 -1.00
N ILE A 204 -0.77 15.84 0.25
CA ILE A 204 -1.42 15.24 1.44
C ILE A 204 -1.93 16.35 2.36
N ASN A 205 -2.97 16.06 3.15
CA ASN A 205 -3.50 17.01 4.11
C ASN A 205 -2.59 17.15 5.36
N GLN A 206 -2.83 18.18 6.17
CA GLN A 206 -2.02 18.48 7.37
C GLN A 206 -2.16 17.47 8.51
N THR A 207 -3.11 16.54 8.45
CA THR A 207 -3.29 15.49 9.47
C THR A 207 -2.50 14.23 9.15
N ASN A 208 -1.84 14.20 7.99
CA ASN A 208 -1.00 13.12 7.53
C ASN A 208 0.48 13.52 7.56
N TYR A 209 1.35 12.55 7.74
CA TYR A 209 2.78 12.68 7.47
C TYR A 209 3.18 11.76 6.33
N GLY A 210 4.08 12.26 5.47
CA GLY A 210 4.81 11.48 4.50
C GLY A 210 6.17 11.06 5.06
N LEU A 211 6.61 9.86 4.74
CA LEU A 211 7.97 9.38 4.94
C LEU A 211 8.56 8.94 3.60
N LYS A 212 9.72 9.46 3.26
CA LYS A 212 10.46 9.13 2.04
C LYS A 212 11.89 8.74 2.41
N SER A 213 12.44 7.74 1.76
CA SER A 213 13.84 7.38 1.98
C SER A 213 14.79 8.53 1.60
N LYS A 214 15.82 8.74 2.40
CA LYS A 214 16.90 9.69 2.13
C LYS A 214 18.01 9.12 1.24
N LEU A 215 17.95 7.81 0.98
CA LEU A 215 19.03 7.08 0.31
C LEU A 215 18.91 7.14 -1.22
N GLY A 216 17.79 7.65 -1.77
CA GLY A 216 17.46 7.57 -3.19
C GLY A 216 16.84 6.21 -3.61
N PHE A 217 16.84 5.24 -2.73
CA PHE A 217 16.19 3.93 -2.79
C PHE A 217 15.68 3.58 -1.38
N GLY A 218 15.02 2.43 -1.21
CA GLY A 218 14.57 1.98 0.13
C GLY A 218 13.20 2.50 0.53
N ASP A 219 12.37 2.91 -0.42
CA ASP A 219 11.01 3.40 -0.11
C ASP A 219 10.11 2.29 0.43
N TYR A 220 10.23 1.08 -0.10
CA TYR A 220 9.48 -0.09 0.40
C TYR A 220 10.01 -0.55 1.76
N PHE A 221 11.33 -0.47 1.99
CA PHE A 221 11.89 -0.71 3.32
C PHE A 221 11.31 0.27 4.36
N VAL A 222 11.23 1.57 4.03
CA VAL A 222 10.58 2.58 4.89
C VAL A 222 9.12 2.25 5.14
N PHE A 223 8.39 1.84 4.11
CA PHE A 223 6.98 1.45 4.21
C PHE A 223 6.77 0.28 5.18
N PHE A 224 7.50 -0.81 5.02
CA PHE A 224 7.36 -1.98 5.90
C PHE A 224 7.92 -1.72 7.30
N THR A 225 8.97 -0.91 7.44
CA THR A 225 9.46 -0.47 8.76
C THR A 225 8.39 0.34 9.49
N LEU A 226 7.73 1.28 8.80
CA LEU A 226 6.63 2.03 9.40
C LEU A 226 5.47 1.11 9.78
N ALA A 227 5.09 0.17 8.92
CA ALA A 227 4.03 -0.80 9.19
C ALA A 227 4.31 -1.60 10.47
N ASN A 228 5.55 -2.09 10.62
CA ASN A 228 5.98 -2.82 11.81
C ASN A 228 5.99 -1.90 13.06
N LEU A 229 6.46 -0.67 12.94
CA LEU A 229 6.45 0.32 14.03
C LEU A 229 5.02 0.64 14.49
N VAL A 230 4.08 0.86 13.57
CA VAL A 230 2.67 1.12 13.88
C VAL A 230 2.05 -0.06 14.59
N SER A 231 2.28 -1.28 14.10
CA SER A 231 1.79 -2.51 14.75
C SER A 231 2.32 -2.66 16.16
N TRP A 232 3.61 -2.39 16.38
CA TRP A 232 4.24 -2.42 17.71
C TRP A 232 3.63 -1.37 18.64
N LEU A 233 3.42 -0.14 18.17
CA LEU A 233 2.80 0.94 18.93
C LEU A 233 1.37 0.58 19.35
N GLN A 234 0.58 0.00 18.45
CA GLN A 234 -0.81 -0.43 18.73
C GLN A 234 -0.85 -1.55 19.79
N GLN A 235 0.06 -2.51 19.72
CA GLN A 235 0.14 -3.62 20.68
C GLN A 235 0.62 -3.20 22.07
N ASN A 236 1.50 -2.19 22.14
CA ASN A 236 2.11 -1.76 23.41
C ASN A 236 1.41 -0.54 24.05
N SER A 237 0.32 -0.04 23.45
CA SER A 237 -0.48 1.05 24.01
C SER A 237 -1.50 0.50 25.04
N TYR A 238 -1.04 -0.01 26.18
CA TYR A 238 -1.90 -0.45 27.25
C TYR A 238 -2.67 0.74 27.84
N GLY A 239 -3.99 0.79 27.63
CA GLY A 239 -4.93 1.65 28.36
C GLY A 239 -4.96 3.13 27.95
N THR A 240 -4.09 3.59 27.09
CA THR A 240 -4.15 4.91 26.44
C THR A 240 -4.43 4.73 24.96
N ILE A 241 -5.51 5.33 24.47
CA ILE A 241 -5.77 5.42 23.04
C ILE A 241 -4.54 6.07 22.41
N PHE A 242 -3.96 5.40 21.40
CA PHE A 242 -2.86 5.97 20.64
C PHE A 242 -3.40 7.11 19.77
N ASP A 243 -3.56 8.29 20.40
CA ASP A 243 -4.35 9.39 19.86
C ASP A 243 -3.64 10.21 18.81
N THR A 244 -2.31 10.15 18.76
CA THR A 244 -1.55 11.01 17.84
C THR A 244 -0.15 10.47 17.55
N ILE A 245 0.21 10.40 16.26
CA ILE A 245 1.60 10.27 15.82
C ILE A 245 2.18 11.68 15.68
N THR A 246 3.32 11.93 16.28
CA THR A 246 4.02 13.21 16.24
C THR A 246 5.44 13.04 15.68
N THR A 247 6.10 14.14 15.36
CA THR A 247 7.54 14.11 15.02
C THR A 247 8.36 13.49 16.14
N ARG A 248 7.95 13.65 17.40
CA ARG A 248 8.62 13.03 18.56
C ARG A 248 8.49 11.50 18.50
N THR A 249 7.35 10.96 18.08
CA THR A 249 7.14 9.51 17.90
C THR A 249 8.19 8.93 16.95
N PHE A 250 8.42 9.57 15.80
CA PHE A 250 9.44 9.12 14.84
C PHE A 250 10.87 9.32 15.34
N LYS A 251 11.16 10.41 16.06
CA LYS A 251 12.50 10.67 16.65
C LYS A 251 12.84 9.69 17.78
N GLN A 252 11.86 9.17 18.46
CA GLN A 252 12.01 8.21 19.56
C GLN A 252 11.81 6.76 19.14
N SER A 253 11.41 6.53 17.87
CA SER A 253 11.26 5.17 17.34
C SER A 253 12.60 4.44 17.42
N LYS A 254 12.53 3.16 17.77
CA LYS A 254 13.68 2.26 17.71
C LYS A 254 13.44 1.31 16.55
N THR A 255 14.20 1.46 15.49
CA THR A 255 14.15 0.61 14.31
C THR A 255 15.52 0.02 14.04
N VAL A 256 15.58 -1.13 13.41
CA VAL A 256 16.83 -1.76 13.02
C VAL A 256 17.24 -1.21 11.65
N PHE A 257 18.48 -0.76 11.53
CA PHE A 257 19.08 -0.27 10.28
C PHE A 257 20.19 -1.24 9.84
N PRO A 258 19.95 -2.02 8.76
CA PRO A 258 20.88 -3.07 8.31
C PRO A 258 22.04 -2.53 7.46
N GLY A 259 21.99 -1.27 7.05
CA GLY A 259 22.91 -0.66 6.10
C GLY A 259 22.31 -0.52 4.69
N PRO A 260 22.89 0.38 3.86
CA PRO A 260 22.31 0.73 2.56
C PRO A 260 22.21 -0.43 1.57
N ALA A 261 23.23 -1.28 1.49
CA ALA A 261 23.30 -2.37 0.52
C ALA A 261 22.12 -3.37 0.69
N LEU A 262 21.82 -3.74 1.93
CA LEU A 262 20.75 -4.68 2.21
C LEU A 262 19.36 -4.04 2.02
N ILE A 263 19.21 -2.76 2.33
CA ILE A 263 17.99 -1.99 2.05
C ILE A 263 17.73 -1.95 0.55
N GLN A 264 18.76 -1.65 -0.26
CA GLN A 264 18.65 -1.62 -1.71
C GLN A 264 18.25 -2.98 -2.25
N ARG A 265 18.92 -4.05 -1.81
CA ARG A 265 18.61 -5.41 -2.25
C ARG A 265 17.18 -5.81 -1.88
N PHE A 266 16.72 -5.48 -0.68
CA PHE A 266 15.33 -5.72 -0.29
C PHE A 266 14.33 -5.00 -1.19
N ASP A 267 14.57 -3.72 -1.49
CA ASP A 267 13.70 -2.96 -2.39
C ASP A 267 13.66 -3.58 -3.80
N GLU A 268 14.81 -4.07 -4.31
CA GLU A 268 14.89 -4.75 -5.60
C GLU A 268 14.06 -6.05 -5.62
N GLU A 269 14.06 -6.82 -4.54
CA GLU A 269 13.27 -8.06 -4.41
C GLU A 269 11.77 -7.79 -4.27
N VAL A 270 11.40 -6.70 -3.57
CA VAL A 270 10.00 -6.38 -3.27
C VAL A 270 9.35 -5.53 -4.37
N ALA A 271 10.12 -4.73 -5.10
CA ALA A 271 9.59 -3.82 -6.13
C ALA A 271 8.69 -4.52 -7.17
N PRO A 272 9.03 -5.69 -7.73
CA PRO A 272 8.16 -6.39 -8.68
C PRO A 272 6.80 -6.75 -8.06
N LEU A 273 6.76 -7.16 -6.78
CA LEU A 273 5.53 -7.50 -6.08
C LEU A 273 4.65 -6.25 -5.90
N MET A 274 5.25 -5.16 -5.45
CA MET A 274 4.54 -3.90 -5.19
C MET A 274 4.04 -3.24 -6.49
N GLU A 275 4.84 -3.25 -7.56
CA GLU A 275 4.44 -2.73 -8.87
C GLU A 275 3.31 -3.57 -9.48
N HIS A 276 3.35 -4.90 -9.32
CA HIS A 276 2.25 -5.77 -9.75
C HIS A 276 0.96 -5.47 -8.96
N MET A 277 1.06 -5.29 -7.63
CA MET A 277 -0.09 -4.87 -6.83
C MET A 277 -0.68 -3.54 -7.33
N LYS A 278 0.16 -2.57 -7.64
CA LYS A 278 -0.25 -1.27 -8.17
C LYS A 278 -0.95 -1.42 -9.52
N SER A 279 -0.40 -2.22 -10.42
CA SER A 279 -1.00 -2.54 -11.73
C SER A 279 -2.38 -3.17 -11.59
N ASN A 280 -2.53 -4.20 -10.73
CA ASN A 280 -3.82 -4.85 -10.46
C ASN A 280 -4.87 -3.87 -9.90
N LEU A 281 -4.46 -2.89 -9.10
CA LEU A 281 -5.36 -1.86 -8.57
C LEU A 281 -5.84 -0.93 -9.68
N TYR A 282 -4.96 -0.50 -10.61
CA TYR A 282 -5.35 0.29 -11.78
C TYR A 282 -6.28 -0.49 -12.70
N GLU A 283 -5.96 -1.73 -13.02
CA GLU A 283 -6.80 -2.61 -13.82
C GLU A 283 -8.18 -2.78 -13.20
N SER A 284 -8.25 -3.10 -11.90
CA SER A 284 -9.53 -3.25 -11.20
C SER A 284 -10.38 -1.98 -11.23
N ARG A 285 -9.75 -0.81 -11.16
CA ARG A 285 -10.45 0.47 -11.29
C ARG A 285 -11.01 0.68 -12.69
N THR A 286 -10.24 0.37 -13.73
CA THR A 286 -10.68 0.45 -15.13
C THR A 286 -11.84 -0.50 -15.37
N LEU A 287 -11.74 -1.76 -14.92
CA LEU A 287 -12.81 -2.76 -15.06
C LEU A 287 -14.09 -2.36 -14.33
N ALA A 288 -13.97 -1.80 -13.12
CA ALA A 288 -15.13 -1.27 -12.38
C ALA A 288 -15.80 -0.11 -13.11
N GLY A 289 -15.02 0.84 -13.65
CA GLY A 289 -15.53 1.94 -14.46
C GLY A 289 -16.24 1.45 -15.73
N LEU A 290 -15.67 0.46 -16.41
CA LEU A 290 -16.26 -0.18 -17.59
C LEU A 290 -17.58 -0.86 -17.23
N ARG A 291 -17.60 -1.69 -16.19
CA ARG A 291 -18.81 -2.35 -15.68
C ARG A 291 -19.92 -1.33 -15.37
N ASP A 292 -19.60 -0.29 -14.62
CA ASP A 292 -20.56 0.73 -14.18
C ASP A 292 -21.10 1.56 -15.35
N THR A 293 -20.33 1.70 -16.44
CA THR A 293 -20.75 2.36 -17.68
C THR A 293 -21.62 1.44 -18.55
N LEU A 294 -21.26 0.15 -18.65
CA LEU A 294 -21.97 -0.82 -19.50
C LEU A 294 -23.32 -1.24 -18.90
N LEU A 295 -23.38 -1.42 -17.59
CA LEU A 295 -24.55 -1.93 -16.89
C LEU A 295 -25.86 -1.19 -17.25
N PRO A 296 -25.97 0.15 -17.12
CA PRO A 296 -27.22 0.85 -17.45
C PRO A 296 -27.56 0.78 -18.94
N ARG A 297 -26.57 0.80 -19.84
CA ARG A 297 -26.79 0.77 -21.29
C ARG A 297 -27.22 -0.59 -21.81
N LEU A 298 -26.65 -1.67 -21.26
CA LEU A 298 -27.07 -3.05 -21.55
C LEU A 298 -28.47 -3.31 -21.01
N ILE A 299 -28.75 -2.90 -19.80
CA ILE A 299 -30.05 -3.10 -19.18
C ILE A 299 -31.14 -2.26 -19.86
N SER A 300 -30.85 -1.05 -20.35
CA SER A 300 -31.87 -0.24 -21.11
C SER A 300 -32.08 -0.73 -22.53
N GLY A 301 -31.20 -1.58 -23.07
CA GLY A 301 -31.20 -2.00 -24.47
C GLY A 301 -30.61 -0.94 -25.41
N GLU A 302 -30.03 0.13 -24.89
CA GLU A 302 -29.27 1.14 -25.66
C GLU A 302 -28.03 0.51 -26.32
N LEU A 303 -27.40 -0.42 -25.61
CA LEU A 303 -26.27 -1.21 -26.11
C LEU A 303 -26.72 -2.69 -26.22
N ARG A 304 -26.48 -3.30 -27.36
CA ARG A 304 -26.74 -4.74 -27.55
C ARG A 304 -25.51 -5.56 -27.16
N VAL A 305 -25.74 -6.79 -26.69
CA VAL A 305 -24.65 -7.70 -26.26
C VAL A 305 -23.64 -7.94 -27.38
N GLY A 306 -24.08 -8.17 -28.64
CA GLY A 306 -23.15 -8.36 -29.76
C GLY A 306 -22.29 -7.16 -30.14
N ASP A 307 -22.67 -5.96 -29.73
CA ASP A 307 -21.87 -4.73 -29.91
C ASP A 307 -20.90 -4.55 -28.74
N ALA A 308 -21.28 -4.99 -27.55
CA ALA A 308 -20.40 -4.99 -26.38
C ALA A 308 -19.21 -5.95 -26.58
N ASP A 309 -19.43 -7.16 -27.10
CA ASP A 309 -18.37 -8.12 -27.40
C ASP A 309 -17.31 -7.57 -28.39
N LYS A 310 -17.73 -6.76 -29.36
CA LYS A 310 -16.80 -6.11 -30.29
C LYS A 310 -15.92 -5.06 -29.62
N LEU A 311 -16.42 -4.34 -28.62
CA LEU A 311 -15.64 -3.38 -27.85
C LEU A 311 -14.53 -4.05 -27.04
N PHE A 312 -14.80 -5.22 -26.44
CA PHE A 312 -13.78 -6.00 -25.70
C PHE A 312 -12.67 -6.51 -26.62
N GLN A 313 -13.02 -7.02 -27.82
CA GLN A 313 -12.01 -7.54 -28.78
C GLN A 313 -11.10 -6.45 -29.35
N GLN A 314 -11.53 -5.19 -29.36
CA GLN A 314 -10.70 -4.06 -29.82
C GLN A 314 -9.68 -3.62 -28.78
N GLU A 315 -9.94 -3.76 -27.47
CA GLU A 315 -9.01 -3.41 -26.40
C GLU A 315 -7.93 -4.47 -26.18
N GLU A 316 -8.19 -5.75 -26.48
CA GLU A 316 -7.17 -6.83 -26.43
C GLU A 316 -6.15 -6.76 -27.59
N SER A 317 -6.38 -5.90 -28.57
CA SER A 317 -5.55 -5.80 -29.78
C SER A 317 -4.61 -4.59 -29.78
N VAL A 318 -4.53 -3.84 -28.67
CA VAL A 318 -3.66 -2.67 -28.44
C VAL A 318 -2.68 -2.96 -27.32
#